data_07ddd42de2dab6565e19613a386de231
#
_entry.id   07ddd42de2dab6565e19613a386de231
#
_cell.length_a   1.000
_cell.length_b   1.000
_cell.length_c   1.000
_cell.angle_alpha   90.00
_cell.angle_beta   90.00
_cell.angle_gamma   90.00
#
_symmetry.space_group_name_H-M   'P 1'
#
loop_
_entity.id
_entity.type
_entity.pdbx_description
1 polymer ?
#
loop_
_entity_poly.entity_id
_entity_poly.type
_entity_poly.pdbx_seq_one_letter_code
_entity_poly.pdbx_strand_id
1 'polypeptide(L)'
;LHLSLRRQRQMCIRDRAKQYKDFRKLLEEMENQIDAVTVSTPDHCHGVAAITAMAMGKHAYVQKPLAQTVWESRIMRNLAREKKLATQMGNQGSANEGLRRGVEVIHSGVIGEPQELHVWTNRPVWPQGIDRPEGSDKVPAGLDWDLWLGPALPRPYKAGVYHTFKWRGWFDFGTGALGDMACHTVNMPFRALKLGYPDRIECE
;
A
#
# COMPACT_ATOMS: atom_id res chain seq x y z
N LEU A 1 -9.64 1.44 28.57
CA LEU A 1 -11.08 1.27 28.22
C LEU A 1 -11.32 1.48 26.71
N HIS A 2 -10.76 2.52 26.08
CA HIS A 2 -10.98 2.82 24.66
C HIS A 2 -10.46 1.76 23.67
N LEU A 3 -9.36 1.05 23.98
CA LEU A 3 -8.79 0.03 23.12
C LEU A 3 -9.62 -1.27 23.12
N SER A 4 -10.22 -1.63 24.24
CA SER A 4 -11.09 -2.81 24.34
C SER A 4 -12.43 -2.61 23.61
N LEU A 5 -13.02 -1.43 23.70
CA LEU A 5 -14.24 -1.08 22.98
C LEU A 5 -14.04 -1.02 21.46
N ARG A 6 -12.88 -0.57 20.98
CA ARG A 6 -12.54 -0.61 19.56
C ARG A 6 -12.37 -2.04 19.06
N ARG A 7 -11.71 -2.92 19.85
CA ARG A 7 -11.59 -4.35 19.52
C ARG A 7 -12.95 -5.06 19.50
N GLN A 8 -13.82 -4.78 20.46
CA GLN A 8 -15.19 -5.33 20.49
C GLN A 8 -16.02 -4.85 19.29
N ARG A 9 -15.97 -3.57 18.92
CA ARG A 9 -16.65 -3.06 17.72
C ARG A 9 -16.13 -3.75 16.45
N GLN A 10 -14.83 -3.93 16.30
CA GLN A 10 -14.27 -4.64 15.15
C GLN A 10 -14.68 -6.11 15.11
N MET A 11 -14.76 -6.79 16.26
CA MET A 11 -15.28 -8.15 16.34
C MET A 11 -16.76 -8.22 15.95
N CYS A 12 -17.61 -7.37 16.50
CA CYS A 12 -19.05 -7.37 16.18
C CYS A 12 -19.33 -7.05 14.70
N ILE A 13 -18.51 -6.21 14.07
CA ILE A 13 -18.63 -5.92 12.64
C ILE A 13 -18.17 -7.15 11.82
N ARG A 14 -17.08 -7.80 12.20
CA ARG A 14 -16.59 -9.01 11.53
C ARG A 14 -17.55 -10.19 11.62
N ASP A 15 -18.20 -10.38 12.75
CA ASP A 15 -19.13 -11.49 12.97
C ASP A 15 -20.42 -11.39 12.14
N ARG A 16 -20.76 -10.19 11.67
CA ARG A 16 -21.95 -9.92 10.85
C ARG A 16 -21.67 -9.73 9.37
N ALA A 17 -20.43 -9.45 9.01
CA ALA A 17 -20.05 -9.22 7.62
C ALA A 17 -19.87 -10.55 6.89
N LYS A 18 -20.40 -10.65 5.67
CA LYS A 18 -20.13 -11.79 4.79
C LYS A 18 -18.65 -11.83 4.44
N GLN A 19 -18.05 -13.00 4.59
CA GLN A 19 -16.61 -13.17 4.36
C GLN A 19 -16.36 -13.86 3.02
N TYR A 20 -15.39 -13.37 2.28
CA TYR A 20 -14.95 -13.90 1.00
C TYR A 20 -13.45 -14.18 1.04
N LYS A 21 -13.02 -15.26 0.43
CA LYS A 21 -11.60 -15.55 0.22
C LYS A 21 -11.05 -14.80 -0.99
N ASP A 22 -11.89 -14.57 -2.00
CA ASP A 22 -11.55 -13.94 -3.26
C ASP A 22 -12.33 -12.63 -3.42
N PHE A 23 -11.60 -11.52 -3.57
CA PHE A 23 -12.19 -10.19 -3.73
C PHE A 23 -13.04 -10.08 -5.01
N ARG A 24 -12.73 -10.87 -6.04
CA ARG A 24 -13.49 -10.87 -7.29
C ARG A 24 -14.91 -11.37 -7.05
N LYS A 25 -15.06 -12.45 -6.28
CA LYS A 25 -16.37 -12.96 -5.86
C LYS A 25 -17.12 -11.99 -4.96
N LEU A 26 -16.39 -11.30 -4.07
CA LEU A 26 -16.98 -10.24 -3.25
C LEU A 26 -17.58 -9.14 -4.14
N LEU A 27 -16.82 -8.65 -5.10
CA LEU A 27 -17.26 -7.60 -6.01
C LEU A 27 -18.42 -8.04 -6.89
N GLU A 28 -18.39 -9.28 -7.40
CA GLU A 28 -19.45 -9.86 -8.21
C GLU A 28 -20.78 -10.00 -7.43
N GLU A 29 -20.73 -10.58 -6.22
CA GLU A 29 -21.93 -10.86 -5.43
C GLU A 29 -22.51 -9.64 -4.70
N MET A 30 -21.63 -8.67 -4.36
CA MET A 30 -21.99 -7.51 -3.54
C MET A 30 -22.03 -6.20 -4.33
N GLU A 31 -21.93 -6.25 -5.65
CA GLU A 31 -21.79 -5.07 -6.52
C GLU A 31 -22.75 -3.93 -6.13
N ASN A 32 -24.03 -4.23 -5.95
CA ASN A 32 -25.06 -3.24 -5.64
C ASN A 32 -25.20 -2.92 -4.13
N GLN A 33 -24.35 -3.51 -3.29
CA GLN A 33 -24.44 -3.39 -1.84
C GLN A 33 -23.21 -2.68 -1.24
N ILE A 34 -22.22 -2.33 -2.06
CA ILE A 34 -21.01 -1.62 -1.63
C ILE A 34 -20.79 -0.39 -2.50
N ASP A 35 -20.42 0.72 -1.87
CA ASP A 35 -20.09 1.99 -2.52
C ASP A 35 -18.59 2.23 -2.58
N ALA A 36 -17.84 1.65 -1.65
CA ALA A 36 -16.42 1.86 -1.50
C ALA A 36 -15.69 0.60 -1.03
N VAL A 37 -14.40 0.53 -1.37
CA VAL A 37 -13.50 -0.54 -0.93
C VAL A 37 -12.31 0.02 -0.17
N THR A 38 -11.83 -0.77 0.80
CA THR A 38 -10.52 -0.56 1.42
C THR A 38 -9.61 -1.71 1.00
N VAL A 39 -8.47 -1.39 0.35
CA VAL A 39 -7.48 -2.37 -0.08
C VAL A 39 -6.26 -2.29 0.82
N SER A 40 -5.97 -3.38 1.55
CA SER A 40 -4.87 -3.49 2.54
C SER A 40 -4.14 -4.83 2.41
N THR A 41 -3.89 -5.23 1.19
CA THR A 41 -3.16 -6.44 0.81
C THR A 41 -1.64 -6.17 0.73
N PRO A 42 -0.78 -7.14 0.38
CA PRO A 42 0.57 -6.85 -0.09
C PRO A 42 0.57 -5.98 -1.35
N ASP A 43 1.67 -5.25 -1.58
CA ASP A 43 1.77 -4.20 -2.60
C ASP A 43 1.34 -4.65 -4.00
N HIS A 44 1.75 -5.85 -4.42
CA HIS A 44 1.45 -6.42 -5.74
C HIS A 44 -0.05 -6.65 -6.01
N CYS A 45 -0.85 -6.74 -4.96
CA CYS A 45 -2.31 -6.91 -5.09
C CYS A 45 -3.09 -5.59 -5.00
N HIS A 46 -2.43 -4.47 -4.64
CA HIS A 46 -3.11 -3.18 -4.51
C HIS A 46 -3.75 -2.74 -5.83
N GLY A 47 -2.94 -2.73 -6.90
CA GLY A 47 -3.38 -2.27 -8.22
C GLY A 47 -4.56 -3.09 -8.75
N VAL A 48 -4.41 -4.41 -8.80
CA VAL A 48 -5.44 -5.28 -9.38
C VAL A 48 -6.76 -5.21 -8.62
N ALA A 49 -6.74 -5.21 -7.30
CA ALA A 49 -7.96 -5.14 -6.50
C ALA A 49 -8.65 -3.76 -6.60
N ALA A 50 -7.85 -2.70 -6.49
CA ALA A 50 -8.38 -1.33 -6.57
C ALA A 50 -8.90 -0.99 -7.96
N ILE A 51 -8.15 -1.30 -9.03
CA ILE A 51 -8.54 -1.02 -10.42
C ILE A 51 -9.84 -1.76 -10.75
N THR A 52 -9.98 -3.03 -10.34
CA THR A 52 -11.21 -3.80 -10.57
C THR A 52 -12.40 -3.12 -9.90
N ALA A 53 -12.31 -2.77 -8.63
CA ALA A 53 -13.39 -2.09 -7.92
C ALA A 53 -13.71 -0.70 -8.50
N MET A 54 -12.68 0.08 -8.84
CA MET A 54 -12.84 1.41 -9.45
C MET A 54 -13.46 1.34 -10.84
N ALA A 55 -13.12 0.32 -11.64
CA ALA A 55 -13.76 0.08 -12.93
C ALA A 55 -15.28 -0.19 -12.81
N MET A 56 -15.70 -0.78 -11.69
CA MET A 56 -17.11 -0.98 -11.31
C MET A 56 -17.75 0.26 -10.66
N GLY A 57 -17.04 1.41 -10.62
CA GLY A 57 -17.56 2.66 -10.05
C GLY A 57 -17.45 2.79 -8.54
N LYS A 58 -16.69 1.92 -7.87
CA LYS A 58 -16.54 1.98 -6.41
C LYS A 58 -15.46 2.98 -6.01
N HIS A 59 -15.70 3.74 -4.95
CA HIS A 59 -14.69 4.56 -4.29
C HIS A 59 -13.59 3.68 -3.68
N ALA A 60 -12.36 4.18 -3.55
CA ALA A 60 -11.25 3.36 -3.10
C ALA A 60 -10.32 4.05 -2.09
N TYR A 61 -10.11 3.39 -0.95
CA TYR A 61 -9.02 3.69 -0.03
C TYR A 61 -7.98 2.58 -0.14
N VAL A 62 -6.80 2.90 -0.65
CA VAL A 62 -5.75 1.91 -0.91
C VAL A 62 -4.55 2.15 -0.01
N GLN A 63 -4.07 1.12 0.66
CA GLN A 63 -2.89 1.24 1.53
C GLN A 63 -1.65 1.67 0.72
N LYS A 64 -0.67 2.24 1.42
CA LYS A 64 0.62 2.60 0.84
C LYS A 64 1.51 1.35 0.61
N PRO A 65 2.35 1.36 -0.42
CA PRO A 65 2.34 2.27 -1.57
C PRO A 65 1.06 2.09 -2.39
N LEU A 66 0.68 3.11 -3.15
CA LEU A 66 -0.60 3.10 -3.88
C LEU A 66 -0.77 1.87 -4.78
N ALA A 67 0.28 1.50 -5.47
CA ALA A 67 0.37 0.29 -6.29
C ALA A 67 1.84 -0.13 -6.41
N GLN A 68 2.10 -1.31 -6.94
CA GLN A 68 3.45 -1.81 -7.16
C GLN A 68 4.13 -1.10 -8.33
N THR A 69 3.37 -0.70 -9.34
CA THR A 69 3.90 -0.08 -10.55
C THR A 69 3.35 1.34 -10.79
N VAL A 70 4.15 2.15 -11.50
CA VAL A 70 3.73 3.47 -11.96
C VAL A 70 2.54 3.36 -12.93
N TRP A 71 2.51 2.31 -13.74
CA TRP A 71 1.44 2.04 -14.69
C TRP A 71 0.08 1.85 -14.00
N GLU A 72 0.02 1.00 -12.98
CA GLU A 72 -1.19 0.80 -12.16
C GLU A 72 -1.65 2.10 -11.51
N SER A 73 -0.72 2.86 -10.93
CA SER A 73 -1.03 4.15 -10.31
C SER A 73 -1.62 5.15 -11.31
N ARG A 74 -1.14 5.13 -12.56
CA ARG A 74 -1.69 5.97 -13.65
C ARG A 74 -3.10 5.54 -14.06
N ILE A 75 -3.36 4.23 -14.15
CA ILE A 75 -4.71 3.71 -14.42
C ILE A 75 -5.67 4.14 -13.31
N MET A 76 -5.30 3.94 -12.04
CA MET A 76 -6.14 4.34 -10.91
C MET A 76 -6.44 5.85 -10.93
N ARG A 77 -5.44 6.70 -11.22
CA ARG A 77 -5.65 8.14 -11.39
C ARG A 77 -6.65 8.47 -12.51
N ASN A 78 -6.52 7.80 -13.65
CA ASN A 78 -7.38 8.05 -14.81
C ASN A 78 -8.82 7.60 -14.52
N LEU A 79 -9.03 6.40 -13.94
CA LEU A 79 -10.34 5.91 -13.51
C LEU A 79 -10.98 6.83 -12.47
N ALA A 80 -10.21 7.32 -11.50
CA ALA A 80 -10.70 8.25 -10.49
C ALA A 80 -11.27 9.54 -11.12
N ARG A 81 -10.59 10.08 -12.14
CA ARG A 81 -11.04 11.28 -12.87
C ARG A 81 -12.23 11.00 -13.76
N GLU A 82 -12.15 9.95 -14.57
CA GLU A 82 -13.20 9.56 -15.52
C GLU A 82 -14.53 9.29 -14.82
N LYS A 83 -14.49 8.48 -13.78
CA LYS A 83 -15.67 8.06 -13.02
C LYS A 83 -16.01 8.94 -11.82
N LYS A 84 -15.25 10.03 -11.61
CA LYS A 84 -15.42 10.98 -10.49
C LYS A 84 -15.42 10.28 -9.11
N LEU A 85 -14.51 9.33 -8.92
CA LEU A 85 -14.41 8.55 -7.70
C LEU A 85 -13.66 9.30 -6.60
N ALA A 86 -14.13 9.17 -5.37
CA ALA A 86 -13.37 9.55 -4.19
C ALA A 86 -12.28 8.49 -3.94
N THR A 87 -11.03 8.93 -3.92
CA THR A 87 -9.88 8.04 -3.72
C THR A 87 -8.89 8.61 -2.73
N GLN A 88 -8.26 7.72 -1.96
CA GLN A 88 -7.25 8.08 -0.97
C GLN A 88 -6.19 7.01 -0.87
N MET A 89 -4.91 7.40 -0.82
CA MET A 89 -3.83 6.51 -0.40
C MET A 89 -3.71 6.49 1.13
N GLY A 90 -3.51 5.32 1.70
CA GLY A 90 -3.42 5.08 3.13
C GLY A 90 -2.08 5.47 3.75
N ASN A 91 -1.61 6.68 3.52
CA ASN A 91 -0.41 7.20 4.14
C ASN A 91 -0.75 7.90 5.47
N GLN A 92 -0.80 7.12 6.56
CA GLN A 92 -1.22 7.58 7.87
C GLN A 92 -0.38 8.73 8.44
N GLY A 93 0.91 8.83 8.06
CA GLY A 93 1.78 9.92 8.47
C GLY A 93 1.25 11.30 8.06
N SER A 94 0.53 11.38 6.94
CA SER A 94 -0.09 12.63 6.47
C SER A 94 -1.17 13.18 7.40
N ALA A 95 -1.77 12.33 8.22
CA ALA A 95 -2.77 12.72 9.21
C ALA A 95 -2.14 13.15 10.56
N ASN A 96 -0.84 12.96 10.72
CA ASN A 96 -0.13 13.28 11.96
C ASN A 96 0.03 14.80 12.12
N GLU A 97 -0.28 15.32 13.31
CA GLU A 97 -0.14 16.73 13.64
C GLU A 97 1.31 17.22 13.50
N GLY A 98 2.28 16.42 13.94
CA GLY A 98 3.69 16.76 13.83
C GLY A 98 4.16 16.98 12.39
N LEU A 99 3.66 16.17 11.43
CA LEU A 99 3.96 16.37 10.02
C LEU A 99 3.37 17.70 9.52
N ARG A 100 2.12 18.01 9.86
CA ARG A 100 1.46 19.25 9.44
C ARG A 100 2.17 20.47 10.01
N ARG A 101 2.49 20.46 11.31
CA ARG A 101 3.27 21.53 11.96
C ARG A 101 4.66 21.68 11.35
N GLY A 102 5.35 20.59 11.03
CA GLY A 102 6.64 20.63 10.34
C GLY A 102 6.55 21.36 8.99
N VAL A 103 5.51 21.10 8.22
CA VAL A 103 5.25 21.81 6.97
C VAL A 103 5.01 23.32 7.21
N GLU A 104 4.19 23.67 8.20
CA GLU A 104 3.89 25.06 8.55
C GLU A 104 5.15 25.82 9.01
N VAL A 105 5.99 25.18 9.84
CA VAL A 105 7.26 25.76 10.31
C VAL A 105 8.20 26.05 9.13
N ILE A 106 8.32 25.12 8.18
CA ILE A 106 9.17 25.34 7.00
C ILE A 106 8.58 26.46 6.14
N HIS A 107 7.27 26.50 5.93
CA HIS A 107 6.59 27.55 5.17
C HIS A 107 6.69 28.93 5.84
N SER A 108 6.89 29.02 7.15
CA SER A 108 7.09 30.29 7.84
C SER A 108 8.47 30.92 7.56
N GLY A 109 9.36 30.21 6.85
CA GLY A 109 10.68 30.69 6.49
C GLY A 109 11.71 30.64 7.60
N VAL A 110 11.42 30.00 8.74
CA VAL A 110 12.30 29.98 9.92
C VAL A 110 13.66 29.34 9.66
N ILE A 111 13.78 28.45 8.66
CA ILE A 111 15.04 27.83 8.24
C ILE A 111 15.63 28.46 6.97
N GLY A 112 15.02 29.54 6.44
CA GLY A 112 15.40 30.14 5.14
C GLY A 112 15.05 29.25 3.96
N GLU A 113 15.80 29.41 2.85
CA GLU A 113 15.65 28.61 1.63
C GLU A 113 16.46 27.32 1.71
N PRO A 114 15.83 26.16 1.83
CA PRO A 114 16.52 24.86 1.82
C PRO A 114 17.24 24.62 0.49
N GLN A 115 18.52 24.29 0.53
CA GLN A 115 19.35 24.03 -0.64
C GLN A 115 19.53 22.54 -0.90
N GLU A 116 19.53 21.75 0.16
CA GLU A 116 19.72 20.30 0.10
C GLU A 116 18.70 19.60 0.99
N LEU A 117 18.31 18.40 0.58
CA LEU A 117 17.42 17.53 1.30
C LEU A 117 18.01 16.13 1.37
N HIS A 118 18.30 15.66 2.59
CA HIS A 118 18.73 14.30 2.84
C HIS A 118 17.63 13.51 3.51
N VAL A 119 17.25 12.38 2.93
CA VAL A 119 16.24 11.47 3.49
C VAL A 119 16.82 10.07 3.57
N TRP A 120 16.70 9.45 4.72
CA TRP A 120 17.21 8.10 4.94
C TRP A 120 16.25 7.28 5.79
N THR A 121 16.49 5.97 5.84
CA THR A 121 15.73 5.02 6.64
C THR A 121 16.66 3.93 7.17
N ASN A 122 16.26 3.30 8.28
CA ASN A 122 16.92 2.10 8.79
C ASN A 122 16.37 0.79 8.14
N ARG A 123 15.56 0.92 7.12
CA ARG A 123 15.04 -0.21 6.34
C ARG A 123 16.01 -0.58 5.22
N PRO A 124 16.01 -1.84 4.77
CA PRO A 124 15.08 -2.92 5.13
C PRO A 124 15.45 -3.62 6.44
N VAL A 125 14.43 -4.20 7.11
CA VAL A 125 14.60 -5.19 8.20
C VAL A 125 14.25 -6.61 7.72
N TRP A 126 13.96 -6.76 6.46
CA TRP A 126 13.73 -8.02 5.76
C TRP A 126 14.87 -8.28 4.78
N PRO A 127 15.17 -9.55 4.47
CA PRO A 127 16.15 -9.88 3.43
C PRO A 127 15.69 -9.36 2.07
N GLN A 128 16.65 -8.80 1.31
CA GLN A 128 16.46 -8.47 -0.11
C GLN A 128 17.77 -8.69 -0.86
N GLY A 129 17.73 -8.78 -2.19
CA GLY A 129 18.90 -9.10 -3.01
C GLY A 129 19.39 -10.53 -2.83
N ILE A 130 18.52 -11.44 -2.46
CA ILE A 130 18.81 -12.87 -2.29
C ILE A 130 18.13 -13.69 -3.39
N ASP A 131 18.70 -14.84 -3.70
CA ASP A 131 18.12 -15.79 -4.63
C ASP A 131 16.86 -16.44 -4.08
N ARG A 132 16.01 -16.93 -4.99
CA ARG A 132 14.82 -17.69 -4.62
C ARG A 132 15.24 -18.99 -3.94
N PRO A 133 14.61 -19.32 -2.79
CA PRO A 133 14.92 -20.56 -2.10
C PRO A 133 14.47 -21.76 -2.93
N GLU A 134 15.26 -22.81 -2.88
CA GLU A 134 14.91 -24.09 -3.50
C GLU A 134 13.84 -24.85 -2.70
N GLY A 135 13.16 -25.77 -3.41
CA GLY A 135 12.16 -26.67 -2.86
C GLY A 135 10.84 -25.97 -2.52
N SER A 136 10.00 -26.71 -1.83
CA SER A 136 8.65 -26.26 -1.44
C SER A 136 8.32 -26.74 -0.04
N ASP A 137 7.52 -25.95 0.67
CA ASP A 137 6.97 -26.31 1.97
C ASP A 137 5.44 -26.42 1.88
N LYS A 138 4.86 -27.11 2.85
CA LYS A 138 3.39 -27.24 2.94
C LYS A 138 2.76 -25.87 3.20
N VAL A 139 1.79 -25.52 2.36
CA VAL A 139 1.00 -24.30 2.56
C VAL A 139 0.22 -24.41 3.89
N PRO A 140 0.27 -23.40 4.77
CA PRO A 140 -0.50 -23.42 6.01
C PRO A 140 -2.00 -23.53 5.77
N ALA A 141 -2.70 -24.21 6.66
CA ALA A 141 -4.14 -24.26 6.65
C ALA A 141 -4.72 -22.81 6.73
N GLY A 142 -5.62 -22.49 5.85
CA GLY A 142 -6.24 -21.15 5.79
C GLY A 142 -5.52 -20.13 4.92
N LEU A 143 -4.34 -20.43 4.38
CA LEU A 143 -3.70 -19.64 3.35
C LEU A 143 -4.01 -20.27 1.98
N ASP A 144 -4.65 -19.50 1.11
CA ASP A 144 -4.77 -19.83 -0.31
C ASP A 144 -3.59 -19.21 -1.03
N TRP A 145 -2.61 -20.05 -1.40
CA TRP A 145 -1.35 -19.58 -1.95
C TRP A 145 -1.50 -18.97 -3.35
N ASP A 146 -2.38 -19.52 -4.18
CA ASP A 146 -2.65 -19.00 -5.52
C ASP A 146 -3.32 -17.62 -5.44
N LEU A 147 -4.31 -17.46 -4.57
CA LEU A 147 -4.93 -16.15 -4.33
C LEU A 147 -3.96 -15.15 -3.72
N TRP A 148 -3.04 -15.61 -2.87
CA TRP A 148 -2.02 -14.74 -2.30
C TRP A 148 -0.99 -14.30 -3.34
N LEU A 149 -0.57 -15.17 -4.25
CA LEU A 149 0.30 -14.84 -5.37
C LEU A 149 -0.34 -13.78 -6.28
N GLY A 150 -1.65 -13.84 -6.47
CA GLY A 150 -2.38 -12.86 -7.28
C GLY A 150 -1.79 -12.70 -8.68
N PRO A 151 -1.34 -11.48 -9.06
CA PRO A 151 -0.77 -11.22 -10.38
C PRO A 151 0.69 -11.67 -10.52
N ALA A 152 1.35 -12.08 -9.43
CA ALA A 152 2.75 -12.51 -9.49
C ALA A 152 2.91 -13.87 -10.16
N LEU A 153 4.08 -14.11 -10.72
CA LEU A 153 4.39 -15.41 -11.36
C LEU A 153 4.29 -16.54 -10.34
N PRO A 154 3.66 -17.68 -10.73
CA PRO A 154 3.53 -18.85 -9.89
C PRO A 154 4.87 -19.34 -9.36
N ARG A 155 4.90 -19.70 -8.08
CA ARG A 155 6.07 -20.27 -7.41
C ARG A 155 5.67 -21.14 -6.23
N PRO A 156 6.52 -22.11 -5.84
CA PRO A 156 6.29 -22.90 -4.64
C PRO A 156 6.21 -22.03 -3.38
N TYR A 157 5.35 -22.41 -2.45
CA TYR A 157 5.34 -21.81 -1.13
C TYR A 157 6.60 -22.19 -0.36
N LYS A 158 7.17 -21.21 0.37
CA LYS A 158 8.29 -21.42 1.27
C LYS A 158 8.03 -20.72 2.60
N ALA A 159 8.03 -21.47 3.67
CA ALA A 159 7.73 -20.97 5.01
C ALA A 159 8.71 -19.89 5.46
N GLY A 160 8.19 -18.77 5.99
CA GLY A 160 9.01 -17.68 6.53
C GLY A 160 9.79 -16.86 5.50
N VAL A 161 9.61 -17.12 4.20
CA VAL A 161 10.32 -16.41 3.12
C VAL A 161 9.46 -15.28 2.53
N TYR A 162 8.21 -15.52 2.28
CA TYR A 162 7.30 -14.54 1.65
C TYR A 162 6.25 -14.04 2.63
N HIS A 163 5.29 -14.88 2.94
CA HIS A 163 4.22 -14.62 3.89
C HIS A 163 4.78 -14.74 5.34
N THR A 164 4.43 -13.87 6.26
CA THR A 164 3.41 -12.81 6.26
C THR A 164 4.01 -11.42 5.99
N PHE A 165 5.31 -11.20 6.14
CA PHE A 165 5.95 -9.89 6.23
C PHE A 165 7.08 -9.69 5.22
N LYS A 166 7.90 -10.73 4.97
CA LYS A 166 9.14 -10.63 4.20
C LYS A 166 8.94 -10.47 2.69
N TRP A 167 7.70 -10.59 2.20
CA TRP A 167 7.36 -10.34 0.80
C TRP A 167 7.84 -8.97 0.29
N ARG A 168 8.03 -8.01 1.17
CA ARG A 168 8.51 -6.65 0.84
C ARG A 168 9.89 -6.62 0.18
N GLY A 169 10.73 -7.60 0.49
CA GLY A 169 12.06 -7.75 -0.09
C GLY A 169 12.11 -8.42 -1.46
N TRP A 170 10.96 -8.86 -1.97
CA TRP A 170 10.86 -9.57 -3.24
C TRP A 170 10.21 -8.69 -4.30
N PHE A 171 10.92 -8.49 -5.41
CA PHE A 171 10.46 -7.62 -6.50
C PHE A 171 9.07 -7.99 -7.03
N ASP A 172 8.71 -9.28 -7.02
CA ASP A 172 7.39 -9.74 -7.47
C ASP A 172 6.23 -9.36 -6.53
N PHE A 173 6.53 -9.00 -5.29
CA PHE A 173 5.49 -8.79 -4.25
C PHE A 173 5.52 -7.42 -3.60
N GLY A 174 6.70 -6.80 -3.53
CA GLY A 174 6.91 -5.53 -2.85
C GLY A 174 7.65 -4.53 -3.70
N THR A 175 7.83 -3.35 -3.13
CA THR A 175 8.49 -2.21 -3.77
C THR A 175 9.87 -1.92 -3.16
N GLY A 176 10.38 -2.87 -2.36
CA GLY A 176 11.65 -2.72 -1.64
C GLY A 176 11.63 -1.63 -0.57
N ALA A 177 12.80 -1.35 0.01
CA ALA A 177 12.90 -0.35 1.07
C ALA A 177 12.54 1.06 0.58
N LEU A 178 12.90 1.43 -0.64
CA LEU A 178 12.58 2.74 -1.20
C LEU A 178 11.05 2.92 -1.33
N GLY A 179 10.36 2.01 -1.99
CA GLY A 179 8.91 2.12 -2.20
C GLY A 179 8.12 1.99 -0.89
N ASP A 180 8.56 1.12 0.03
CA ASP A 180 7.90 0.95 1.32
C ASP A 180 8.06 2.17 2.24
N MET A 181 9.21 2.84 2.23
CA MET A 181 9.54 3.88 3.21
C MET A 181 9.51 5.32 2.67
N ALA A 182 9.80 5.55 1.40
CA ALA A 182 9.83 6.92 0.87
C ALA A 182 8.48 7.63 1.01
N CYS A 183 7.37 6.92 0.87
CA CYS A 183 6.03 7.47 1.10
C CYS A 183 5.82 8.00 2.54
N HIS A 184 6.62 7.58 3.49
CA HIS A 184 6.62 8.09 4.86
C HIS A 184 7.67 9.20 5.05
N THR A 185 8.93 8.91 4.70
CA THR A 185 10.06 9.76 5.03
C THR A 185 10.16 11.00 4.13
N VAL A 186 9.79 10.87 2.85
CA VAL A 186 9.77 12.01 1.90
C VAL A 186 8.48 12.83 1.98
N ASN A 187 7.41 12.32 2.61
CA ASN A 187 6.10 12.98 2.63
C ASN A 187 6.15 14.42 3.15
N MET A 188 6.76 14.63 4.31
CA MET A 188 6.82 15.97 4.92
C MET A 188 7.66 16.93 4.08
N PRO A 189 8.91 16.64 3.71
CA PRO A 189 9.70 17.54 2.89
C PRO A 189 9.10 17.75 1.49
N PHE A 190 8.51 16.73 0.87
CA PHE A 190 7.86 16.88 -0.42
C PHE A 190 6.75 17.95 -0.39
N ARG A 191 5.95 17.95 0.68
CA ARG A 191 4.88 18.94 0.88
C ARG A 191 5.43 20.30 1.27
N ALA A 192 6.39 20.33 2.20
CA ALA A 192 6.96 21.58 2.72
C ALA A 192 7.75 22.35 1.66
N LEU A 193 8.49 21.65 0.82
CA LEU A 193 9.30 22.26 -0.23
C LEU A 193 8.55 22.37 -1.57
N LYS A 194 7.28 21.90 -1.62
CA LYS A 194 6.44 21.89 -2.83
C LYS A 194 7.13 21.23 -4.02
N LEU A 195 7.83 20.12 -3.75
CA LEU A 195 8.58 19.38 -4.75
C LEU A 195 7.62 18.84 -5.82
N GLY A 196 8.09 18.86 -7.05
CA GLY A 196 7.44 18.24 -8.21
C GLY A 196 8.11 16.93 -8.62
N TYR A 197 8.06 16.64 -9.91
CA TYR A 197 8.84 15.55 -10.48
C TYR A 197 10.32 15.96 -10.56
N PRO A 198 11.25 15.04 -10.29
CA PRO A 198 12.67 15.31 -10.42
C PRO A 198 13.04 15.47 -11.91
N ASP A 199 13.97 16.37 -12.20
CA ASP A 199 14.53 16.54 -13.56
C ASP A 199 15.57 15.46 -13.87
N ARG A 200 16.26 14.97 -12.84
CA ARG A 200 17.30 13.94 -12.95
C ARG A 200 17.25 12.99 -11.78
N ILE A 201 17.48 11.70 -12.05
CA ILE A 201 17.60 10.64 -11.05
C ILE A 201 18.92 9.89 -11.34
N GLU A 202 19.73 9.73 -10.31
CA GLU A 202 20.97 8.93 -10.34
C GLU A 202 20.89 7.88 -9.23
N CYS A 203 21.49 6.73 -9.47
CA CYS A 203 21.57 5.63 -8.53
C CYS A 203 23.03 5.16 -8.45
N GLU A 204 23.58 5.06 -7.24
CA GLU A 204 24.91 4.54 -6.96
C GLU A 204 24.84 3.15 -6.34
#